data_e3da4ba91019eb24f728b750bb70c686
#
_entry.id   e3da4ba91019eb24f728b750bb70c686
#
_cell.length_a   1.000
_cell.length_b   1.000
_cell.length_c   1.000
_cell.angle_alpha   90.00
_cell.angle_beta   90.00
_cell.angle_gamma   90.00
#
_symmetry.space_group_name_H-M   'P 1'
#
loop_
_entity.id
_entity.type
_entity.pdbx_description
1 polymer ?
#
loop_
_entity_poly.entity_id
_entity_poly.type
_entity_poly.pdbx_seq_one_letter_code
_entity_poly.pdbx_strand_id
1 'polypeptide(L)'
;MNADIMFADRRRTVVESGSGALEVIVPDADAAVRWASHGYPNSLAKWHHHPQIEFHLIREGSGLMMVGDCVVPCRAGHVALIGSNLPHNWVSDVKPGERLARRDVLCHVRPQTVKALMACFPETARFNLVLRCAARAMVLSGESAQAAGALLEGMGDHDPARRVADLIELFGVFADAPETEASTVVTPGYELELSSDTERTVNEAIAYVTENLAGEISLEEAARLVSMSPSAFSRFFKRAAGIGFSDFVR
;
A
#
# COMPACT_ATOMS: atom_id res chain seq x y z
N MET A 1 -1.68 16.34 -31.67
CA MET A 1 -0.84 17.18 -30.79
C MET A 1 -1.16 16.72 -29.37
N ASN A 2 -0.28 15.89 -28.81
CA ASN A 2 -0.55 15.02 -27.68
C ASN A 2 -0.71 15.78 -26.37
N ALA A 3 -1.90 15.63 -25.75
CA ALA A 3 -2.17 16.13 -24.38
C ALA A 3 -1.51 15.25 -23.28
N ASP A 4 -1.00 14.09 -23.62
CA ASP A 4 -0.54 13.06 -22.66
C ASP A 4 0.92 13.18 -22.21
N ILE A 5 1.75 13.97 -22.91
CA ILE A 5 3.16 14.17 -22.55
C ILE A 5 3.35 15.26 -21.46
N MET A 6 2.29 15.96 -21.05
CA MET A 6 2.39 17.11 -20.14
C MET A 6 2.40 16.79 -18.64
N PHE A 7 2.27 15.51 -18.24
CA PHE A 7 2.17 15.17 -16.82
C PHE A 7 3.52 14.86 -16.13
N ALA A 8 4.58 14.61 -16.88
CA ALA A 8 5.88 14.25 -16.29
C ALA A 8 6.65 15.44 -15.67
N ASP A 9 6.32 16.71 -16.00
CA ASP A 9 7.17 17.86 -15.67
C ASP A 9 6.52 19.04 -14.93
N ARG A 10 5.30 18.92 -14.42
CA ARG A 10 4.68 20.05 -13.72
C ARG A 10 4.09 19.69 -12.36
N ARG A 11 4.81 20.13 -11.32
CA ARG A 11 4.41 20.31 -9.91
C ARG A 11 4.63 19.09 -9.02
N ARG A 12 5.87 18.63 -8.94
CA ARG A 12 6.34 18.05 -7.69
C ARG A 12 6.46 19.17 -6.66
N THR A 13 5.59 19.19 -5.68
CA THR A 13 5.78 20.00 -4.50
C THR A 13 6.39 19.10 -3.44
N VAL A 14 7.64 19.36 -3.06
CA VAL A 14 8.27 18.70 -1.90
C VAL A 14 7.62 19.26 -0.66
N VAL A 15 7.15 18.40 0.23
CA VAL A 15 6.58 18.76 1.53
C VAL A 15 7.38 18.08 2.64
N GLU A 16 7.59 18.78 3.75
CA GLU A 16 8.07 18.14 4.97
C GLU A 16 6.95 17.23 5.50
N SER A 17 7.06 15.94 5.23
CA SER A 17 6.10 14.95 5.68
C SER A 17 6.65 14.22 6.90
N GLY A 18 5.92 14.27 8.01
CA GLY A 18 6.17 13.34 9.13
C GLY A 18 5.88 11.88 8.70
N SER A 19 6.26 10.92 9.52
CA SER A 19 6.15 9.48 9.24
C SER A 19 4.73 8.95 8.98
N GLY A 20 3.69 9.77 9.17
CA GLY A 20 2.31 9.33 9.04
C GLY A 20 1.85 8.42 10.20
N ALA A 21 0.56 8.10 10.22
CA ALA A 21 0.00 7.11 11.15
C ALA A 21 0.22 5.71 10.59
N LEU A 22 0.61 4.74 11.43
CA LEU A 22 0.61 3.36 10.99
C LEU A 22 -0.84 2.89 10.77
N GLU A 23 -1.11 2.39 9.58
CA GLU A 23 -2.34 1.65 9.30
C GLU A 23 -2.10 0.16 9.53
N VAL A 24 -2.95 -0.43 10.36
CA VAL A 24 -2.92 -1.87 10.61
C VAL A 24 -3.92 -2.53 9.68
N ILE A 25 -3.37 -3.20 8.64
CA ILE A 25 -4.16 -3.99 7.72
C ILE A 25 -4.28 -5.39 8.31
N VAL A 26 -5.52 -5.75 8.70
CA VAL A 26 -5.81 -7.09 9.24
C VAL A 26 -5.51 -8.13 8.17
N PRO A 27 -4.61 -9.10 8.46
CA PRO A 27 -4.34 -10.19 7.54
C PRO A 27 -5.58 -11.05 7.36
N ASP A 28 -5.80 -11.51 6.14
CA ASP A 28 -6.76 -12.57 5.87
C ASP A 28 -6.05 -13.91 6.11
N ALA A 29 -6.66 -14.79 6.93
CA ALA A 29 -6.08 -16.10 7.24
C ALA A 29 -6.02 -17.00 5.98
N ASP A 30 -6.97 -16.82 5.07
CA ASP A 30 -7.16 -17.67 3.91
C ASP A 30 -6.67 -17.02 2.59
N ALA A 31 -6.16 -15.79 2.63
CA ALA A 31 -5.74 -15.07 1.44
C ALA A 31 -4.42 -14.31 1.63
N ALA A 32 -3.42 -14.63 0.79
CA ALA A 32 -2.16 -13.89 0.73
C ALA A 32 -2.30 -12.53 0.03
N VAL A 33 -3.32 -12.38 -0.81
CA VAL A 33 -3.63 -11.19 -1.60
C VAL A 33 -4.96 -10.63 -1.14
N ARG A 34 -4.92 -9.48 -0.50
CA ARG A 34 -6.12 -8.77 -0.03
C ARG A 34 -6.54 -7.74 -1.07
N TRP A 35 -7.77 -7.83 -1.52
CA TRP A 35 -8.41 -6.83 -2.38
C TRP A 35 -9.43 -6.03 -1.58
N ALA A 36 -9.51 -4.73 -1.83
CA ALA A 36 -10.51 -3.86 -1.23
C ALA A 36 -10.93 -2.73 -2.19
N SER A 37 -12.11 -2.18 -1.96
CA SER A 37 -12.64 -1.02 -2.67
C SER A 37 -13.23 -0.03 -1.68
N HIS A 38 -12.96 1.25 -1.87
CA HIS A 38 -13.44 2.30 -0.98
C HIS A 38 -14.15 3.40 -1.75
N GLY A 39 -15.12 4.01 -1.04
CA GLY A 39 -15.66 5.32 -1.42
C GLY A 39 -14.85 6.45 -0.80
N TYR A 40 -15.20 7.70 -1.10
CA TYR A 40 -14.60 8.89 -0.51
C TYR A 40 -15.69 9.94 -0.17
N PRO A 41 -15.62 10.64 0.96
CA PRO A 41 -14.61 10.50 2.03
C PRO A 41 -14.80 9.24 2.86
N ASN A 42 -13.70 8.72 3.41
CA ASN A 42 -13.71 7.61 4.35
C ASN A 42 -12.63 7.82 5.45
N SER A 43 -12.71 7.06 6.53
CA SER A 43 -11.80 7.20 7.69
C SER A 43 -10.36 6.77 7.42
N LEU A 44 -10.11 6.01 6.35
CA LEU A 44 -8.79 5.54 5.93
C LEU A 44 -8.06 6.57 5.05
N ALA A 45 -8.79 7.55 4.47
CA ALA A 45 -8.21 8.61 3.65
C ALA A 45 -7.47 9.64 4.54
N LYS A 46 -6.34 9.23 5.09
CA LYS A 46 -5.43 10.03 5.92
C LYS A 46 -3.99 9.68 5.61
N TRP A 47 -3.05 10.54 5.99
CA TRP A 47 -1.62 10.28 5.88
C TRP A 47 -1.24 9.08 6.74
N HIS A 48 -0.79 7.99 6.11
CA HIS A 48 -0.50 6.72 6.77
C HIS A 48 0.59 5.93 6.04
N HIS A 49 1.07 4.88 6.69
CA HIS A 49 1.94 3.87 6.11
C HIS A 49 1.58 2.48 6.66
N HIS A 50 1.98 1.44 5.96
CA HIS A 50 1.79 0.05 6.36
C HIS A 50 2.87 -0.86 5.75
N PRO A 51 3.14 -2.06 6.35
CA PRO A 51 4.17 -2.98 5.87
C PRO A 51 3.88 -3.63 4.51
N GLN A 52 2.61 -3.68 4.11
CA GLN A 52 2.20 -4.28 2.85
C GLN A 52 2.67 -3.44 1.66
N ILE A 53 2.89 -4.10 0.54
CA ILE A 53 2.99 -3.49 -0.77
C ILE A 53 1.57 -3.25 -1.25
N GLU A 54 1.28 -2.06 -1.78
CA GLU A 54 -0.04 -1.68 -2.24
C GLU A 54 -0.04 -1.34 -3.74
N PHE A 55 -0.89 -2.00 -4.50
CA PHE A 55 -1.32 -1.55 -5.82
C PHE A 55 -2.62 -0.77 -5.67
N HIS A 56 -2.69 0.41 -6.23
CA HIS A 56 -3.82 1.33 -6.08
C HIS A 56 -4.30 1.85 -7.41
N LEU A 57 -5.60 1.76 -7.66
CA LEU A 57 -6.28 2.35 -8.81
C LEU A 57 -7.31 3.37 -8.35
N ILE A 58 -7.23 4.60 -8.85
CA ILE A 58 -8.32 5.58 -8.75
C ILE A 58 -9.34 5.31 -9.86
N ARG A 59 -10.57 5.00 -9.47
CA ARG A 59 -11.70 4.73 -10.39
C ARG A 59 -12.49 5.96 -10.76
N GLU A 60 -12.71 6.82 -9.78
CA GLU A 60 -13.61 7.98 -9.90
C GLU A 60 -12.97 9.25 -9.32
N GLY A 61 -13.25 10.37 -9.96
CA GLY A 61 -12.83 11.68 -9.50
C GLY A 61 -11.41 12.04 -9.88
N SER A 62 -10.97 13.15 -9.29
CA SER A 62 -9.61 13.68 -9.38
C SER A 62 -9.17 14.18 -8.01
N GLY A 63 -7.89 14.46 -7.87
CA GLY A 63 -7.33 14.96 -6.62
C GLY A 63 -5.82 14.90 -6.58
N LEU A 64 -5.28 14.61 -5.41
CA LEU A 64 -3.85 14.56 -5.15
C LEU A 64 -3.46 13.21 -4.55
N MET A 65 -2.39 12.62 -5.06
CA MET A 65 -1.63 11.57 -4.40
C MET A 65 -0.49 12.24 -3.62
N MET A 66 -0.48 12.05 -2.33
CA MET A 66 0.62 12.43 -1.44
C MET A 66 1.43 11.18 -1.15
N VAL A 67 2.73 11.18 -1.37
CA VAL A 67 3.58 10.00 -1.14
C VAL A 67 5.01 10.41 -0.83
N GLY A 68 5.56 9.89 0.28
CA GLY A 68 6.88 10.30 0.75
C GLY A 68 6.99 11.81 0.90
N ASP A 69 7.94 12.42 0.20
CA ASP A 69 8.17 13.87 0.15
C ASP A 69 7.51 14.57 -1.04
N CYS A 70 6.60 13.88 -1.75
CA CYS A 70 6.02 14.40 -2.98
C CYS A 70 4.49 14.45 -2.97
N VAL A 71 3.95 15.42 -3.71
CA VAL A 71 2.52 15.54 -4.01
C VAL A 71 2.37 15.62 -5.52
N VAL A 72 1.54 14.75 -6.09
CA VAL A 72 1.26 14.71 -7.53
C VAL A 72 -0.24 14.65 -7.80
N PRO A 73 -0.74 15.24 -8.89
CA PRO A 73 -2.14 15.12 -9.26
C PRO A 73 -2.49 13.68 -9.63
N CYS A 74 -3.70 13.26 -9.27
CA CYS A 74 -4.26 11.98 -9.69
C CYS A 74 -5.69 12.16 -10.21
N ARG A 75 -6.15 11.20 -11.02
CA ARG A 75 -7.49 11.19 -11.61
C ARG A 75 -7.92 9.74 -11.87
N ALA A 76 -9.15 9.55 -12.27
CA ALA A 76 -9.63 8.25 -12.73
C ALA A 76 -8.67 7.62 -13.77
N GLY A 77 -8.33 6.35 -13.59
CA GLY A 77 -7.32 5.62 -14.35
C GLY A 77 -5.89 5.75 -13.80
N HIS A 78 -5.66 6.52 -12.73
CA HIS A 78 -4.35 6.59 -12.08
C HIS A 78 -4.04 5.29 -11.36
N VAL A 79 -2.94 4.63 -11.75
CA VAL A 79 -2.46 3.39 -11.14
C VAL A 79 -1.09 3.63 -10.51
N ALA A 80 -0.96 3.29 -9.24
CA ALA A 80 0.27 3.41 -8.47
C ALA A 80 0.62 2.10 -7.76
N LEU A 81 1.91 1.87 -7.56
CA LEU A 81 2.48 0.83 -6.71
C LEU A 81 3.28 1.48 -5.61
N ILE A 82 2.85 1.27 -4.37
CA ILE A 82 3.47 1.80 -3.16
C ILE A 82 4.26 0.69 -2.47
N GLY A 83 5.51 0.96 -2.18
CA GLY A 83 6.36 0.03 -1.45
C GLY A 83 6.03 -0.04 0.04
N SER A 84 6.54 -1.09 0.67
CA SER A 84 6.39 -1.32 2.11
C SER A 84 6.81 -0.10 2.94
N ASN A 85 5.97 0.29 3.88
CA ASN A 85 6.16 1.40 4.82
C ASN A 85 6.34 2.80 4.20
N LEU A 86 6.14 2.98 2.91
CA LEU A 86 6.21 4.30 2.29
C LEU A 86 4.94 5.10 2.65
N PRO A 87 5.05 6.25 3.36
CA PRO A 87 3.89 7.04 3.74
C PRO A 87 3.16 7.59 2.52
N HIS A 88 1.85 7.51 2.55
CA HIS A 88 1.01 7.93 1.44
C HIS A 88 -0.42 8.31 1.87
N ASN A 89 -1.12 8.99 0.98
CA ASN A 89 -2.55 9.30 1.07
C ASN A 89 -3.08 9.75 -0.29
N TRP A 90 -4.36 9.48 -0.56
CA TRP A 90 -5.10 10.05 -1.69
C TRP A 90 -6.21 10.97 -1.19
N VAL A 91 -6.15 12.22 -1.61
CA VAL A 91 -7.16 13.25 -1.31
C VAL A 91 -7.94 13.53 -2.57
N SER A 92 -9.24 13.27 -2.59
CA SER A 92 -10.10 13.56 -3.72
C SER A 92 -10.68 14.97 -3.63
N ASP A 93 -10.77 15.65 -4.77
CA ASP A 93 -11.40 16.95 -4.91
C ASP A 93 -12.92 16.76 -5.03
N VAL A 94 -13.60 16.85 -3.88
CA VAL A 94 -15.07 16.73 -3.76
C VAL A 94 -15.64 17.94 -3.04
N LYS A 95 -16.80 18.39 -3.46
CA LYS A 95 -17.51 19.49 -2.78
C LYS A 95 -18.06 19.03 -1.43
N PRO A 96 -18.30 19.96 -0.50
CA PRO A 96 -18.96 19.63 0.76
C PRO A 96 -20.28 18.86 0.52
N GLY A 97 -20.40 17.66 1.12
CA GLY A 97 -21.55 16.78 0.98
C GLY A 97 -21.54 15.84 -0.24
N GLU A 98 -20.62 16.03 -1.17
CA GLU A 98 -20.41 15.12 -2.29
C GLU A 98 -19.68 13.84 -1.84
N ARG A 99 -19.98 12.74 -2.51
CA ARG A 99 -19.37 11.42 -2.24
C ARG A 99 -19.06 10.70 -3.55
N LEU A 100 -17.92 10.05 -3.58
CA LEU A 100 -17.54 9.08 -4.61
C LEU A 100 -17.80 7.69 -4.06
N ALA A 101 -18.77 6.97 -4.61
CA ALA A 101 -19.18 5.68 -4.03
C ALA A 101 -18.12 4.57 -4.24
N ARG A 102 -17.40 4.64 -5.34
CA ARG A 102 -16.41 3.65 -5.79
C ARG A 102 -15.11 4.33 -6.19
N ARG A 103 -14.57 5.19 -5.29
CA ARG A 103 -13.40 6.01 -5.60
C ARG A 103 -12.20 5.18 -6.05
N ASP A 104 -11.90 4.09 -5.35
CA ASP A 104 -10.69 3.32 -5.59
C ASP A 104 -10.85 1.82 -5.44
N VAL A 105 -9.84 1.15 -5.94
CA VAL A 105 -9.53 -0.26 -5.68
C VAL A 105 -8.09 -0.36 -5.26
N LEU A 106 -7.83 -1.23 -4.32
CA LEU A 106 -6.48 -1.55 -3.91
C LEU A 106 -6.28 -3.05 -3.72
N CYS A 107 -5.03 -3.46 -3.89
CA CYS A 107 -4.56 -4.81 -3.64
C CYS A 107 -3.34 -4.74 -2.72
N HIS A 108 -3.44 -5.38 -1.55
CA HIS A 108 -2.35 -5.50 -0.60
C HIS A 108 -1.72 -6.89 -0.66
N VAL A 109 -0.39 -6.92 -0.60
CA VAL A 109 0.38 -8.15 -0.46
C VAL A 109 1.55 -7.96 0.50
N ARG A 110 1.84 -8.94 1.33
CA ARG A 110 2.99 -8.90 2.24
C ARG A 110 4.31 -9.02 1.46
N PRO A 111 5.36 -8.25 1.78
CA PRO A 111 6.67 -8.37 1.13
C PRO A 111 7.23 -9.80 1.19
N GLN A 112 6.98 -10.53 2.29
CA GLN A 112 7.40 -11.92 2.48
C GLN A 112 6.75 -12.85 1.46
N THR A 113 5.48 -12.64 1.13
CA THR A 113 4.77 -13.41 0.09
C THR A 113 5.43 -13.22 -1.27
N VAL A 114 5.76 -11.98 -1.64
CA VAL A 114 6.44 -11.71 -2.92
C VAL A 114 7.85 -12.29 -2.93
N LYS A 115 8.60 -12.21 -1.82
CA LYS A 115 9.91 -12.85 -1.68
C LYS A 115 9.84 -14.37 -1.83
N ALA A 116 8.86 -15.02 -1.19
CA ALA A 116 8.66 -16.47 -1.30
C ALA A 116 8.30 -16.87 -2.74
N LEU A 117 7.46 -16.10 -3.41
CA LEU A 117 7.12 -16.33 -4.82
C LEU A 117 8.36 -16.25 -5.71
N MET A 118 9.21 -15.25 -5.55
CA MET A 118 10.48 -15.13 -6.30
C MET A 118 11.47 -16.25 -5.97
N ALA A 119 11.45 -16.78 -4.75
CA ALA A 119 12.30 -17.91 -4.37
C ALA A 119 11.84 -19.24 -5.01
N CYS A 120 10.52 -19.39 -5.20
CA CYS A 120 9.94 -20.61 -5.81
C CYS A 120 9.96 -20.56 -7.35
N PHE A 121 9.87 -19.38 -7.96
CA PHE A 121 9.73 -19.19 -9.41
C PHE A 121 10.81 -18.24 -9.94
N PRO A 122 11.94 -18.76 -10.47
CA PRO A 122 13.04 -17.93 -10.98
C PRO A 122 12.62 -16.91 -12.05
N GLU A 123 11.56 -17.20 -12.81
CA GLU A 123 10.99 -16.34 -13.84
C GLU A 123 10.48 -14.99 -13.26
N THR A 124 10.18 -14.97 -11.98
CA THR A 124 9.70 -13.77 -11.28
C THR A 124 10.83 -12.89 -10.71
N ALA A 125 12.11 -13.25 -10.92
CA ALA A 125 13.26 -12.50 -10.40
C ALA A 125 13.25 -11.01 -10.83
N ARG A 126 12.66 -10.69 -11.98
CA ARG A 126 12.49 -9.30 -12.48
C ARG A 126 11.61 -8.43 -11.57
N PHE A 127 10.79 -9.01 -10.70
CA PHE A 127 9.99 -8.26 -9.70
C PHE A 127 10.85 -7.54 -8.66
N ASN A 128 12.12 -7.96 -8.47
CA ASN A 128 13.06 -7.21 -7.65
C ASN A 128 13.26 -5.75 -8.12
N LEU A 129 13.28 -5.52 -9.45
CA LEU A 129 13.37 -4.16 -9.98
C LEU A 129 12.09 -3.37 -9.67
N VAL A 130 10.93 -3.97 -9.87
CA VAL A 130 9.63 -3.37 -9.53
C VAL A 130 9.56 -2.98 -8.06
N LEU A 131 10.00 -3.87 -7.14
CA LEU A 131 10.03 -3.58 -5.70
C LEU A 131 10.97 -2.42 -5.35
N ARG A 132 12.13 -2.31 -6.03
CA ARG A 132 13.02 -1.15 -5.84
C ARG A 132 12.38 0.17 -6.32
N CYS A 133 11.66 0.13 -7.45
CA CYS A 133 10.91 1.28 -7.93
C CYS A 133 9.74 1.63 -7.00
N ALA A 134 9.04 0.62 -6.48
CA ALA A 134 7.94 0.78 -5.54
C ALA A 134 8.34 1.47 -4.23
N ALA A 135 9.59 1.28 -3.77
CA ALA A 135 10.14 2.00 -2.61
C ALA A 135 10.13 3.54 -2.79
N ARG A 136 9.94 4.00 -4.02
CA ARG A 136 9.80 5.41 -4.39
C ARG A 136 8.45 5.72 -5.06
N ALA A 137 7.44 4.89 -4.84
CA ALA A 137 6.14 4.91 -5.50
C ALA A 137 6.26 4.90 -7.04
N MET A 138 5.94 3.78 -7.66
CA MET A 138 5.93 3.64 -9.11
C MET A 138 4.52 3.95 -9.64
N VAL A 139 4.41 4.83 -10.62
CA VAL A 139 3.16 5.21 -11.26
C VAL A 139 3.20 4.80 -12.72
N LEU A 140 2.11 4.20 -13.18
CA LEU A 140 1.90 3.85 -14.59
C LEU A 140 1.02 4.87 -15.30
N SER A 141 1.21 4.96 -16.61
CA SER A 141 0.37 5.73 -17.55
C SER A 141 0.11 4.90 -18.81
N GLY A 142 -0.66 5.45 -19.75
CA GLY A 142 -0.88 4.83 -21.05
C GLY A 142 -1.52 3.44 -20.98
N GLU A 143 -1.08 2.55 -21.86
CA GLU A 143 -1.60 1.18 -21.98
C GLU A 143 -1.24 0.33 -20.75
N SER A 144 -0.07 0.52 -20.16
CA SER A 144 0.34 -0.17 -18.93
C SER A 144 -0.59 0.14 -17.76
N ALA A 145 -1.01 1.40 -17.59
CA ALA A 145 -1.97 1.77 -16.56
C ALA A 145 -3.36 1.15 -16.82
N GLN A 146 -3.79 1.10 -18.09
CA GLN A 146 -5.06 0.47 -18.46
C GLN A 146 -5.05 -1.04 -18.16
N ALA A 147 -3.97 -1.74 -18.52
CA ALA A 147 -3.81 -3.17 -18.25
C ALA A 147 -3.80 -3.47 -16.75
N ALA A 148 -3.00 -2.74 -15.98
CA ALA A 148 -2.93 -2.89 -14.53
C ALA A 148 -4.27 -2.55 -13.85
N GLY A 149 -4.95 -1.50 -14.31
CA GLY A 149 -6.27 -1.11 -13.82
C GLY A 149 -7.33 -2.18 -14.06
N ALA A 150 -7.34 -2.80 -15.25
CA ALA A 150 -8.27 -3.88 -15.59
C ALA A 150 -8.05 -5.12 -14.69
N LEU A 151 -6.79 -5.47 -14.38
CA LEU A 151 -6.47 -6.56 -13.45
C LEU A 151 -6.97 -6.25 -12.04
N LEU A 152 -6.70 -5.04 -11.53
CA LEU A 152 -7.16 -4.61 -10.21
C LEU A 152 -8.69 -4.64 -10.09
N GLU A 153 -9.41 -4.22 -11.13
CA GLU A 153 -10.86 -4.32 -11.16
C GLU A 153 -11.34 -5.78 -11.12
N GLY A 154 -10.77 -6.63 -11.98
CA GLY A 154 -11.16 -8.03 -12.10
C GLY A 154 -10.92 -8.85 -10.82
N MET A 155 -9.89 -8.53 -10.04
CA MET A 155 -9.58 -9.21 -8.78
C MET A 155 -10.76 -9.22 -7.79
N GLY A 156 -11.68 -8.25 -7.87
CA GLY A 156 -12.84 -8.15 -6.99
C GLY A 156 -13.75 -9.37 -7.07
N ASP A 157 -13.89 -9.93 -8.25
CA ASP A 157 -14.77 -11.06 -8.56
C ASP A 157 -14.05 -12.43 -8.49
N HIS A 158 -12.73 -12.42 -8.26
CA HIS A 158 -11.90 -13.62 -8.26
C HIS A 158 -11.77 -14.24 -6.86
N ASP A 159 -11.71 -15.57 -6.81
CA ASP A 159 -11.37 -16.31 -5.60
C ASP A 159 -9.90 -16.09 -5.17
N PRO A 160 -9.51 -16.46 -3.95
CA PRO A 160 -8.16 -16.22 -3.43
C PRO A 160 -7.03 -16.82 -4.28
N ALA A 161 -7.24 -18.01 -4.88
CA ALA A 161 -6.22 -18.66 -5.71
C ALA A 161 -6.04 -17.91 -7.03
N ARG A 162 -7.14 -17.47 -7.65
CA ARG A 162 -7.10 -16.64 -8.86
C ARG A 162 -6.44 -15.30 -8.62
N ARG A 163 -6.68 -14.66 -7.46
CA ARG A 163 -6.01 -13.41 -7.09
C ARG A 163 -4.49 -13.54 -7.01
N VAL A 164 -3.95 -14.70 -6.66
CA VAL A 164 -2.50 -14.94 -6.72
C VAL A 164 -1.99 -14.93 -8.15
N ALA A 165 -2.72 -15.52 -9.09
CA ALA A 165 -2.36 -15.45 -10.51
C ALA A 165 -2.41 -14.01 -11.03
N ASP A 166 -3.47 -13.27 -10.69
CA ASP A 166 -3.62 -11.86 -11.07
C ASP A 166 -2.49 -10.98 -10.48
N LEU A 167 -2.04 -11.28 -9.27
CA LEU A 167 -0.90 -10.59 -8.65
C LEU A 167 0.39 -10.78 -9.46
N ILE A 168 0.65 -12.01 -9.91
CA ILE A 168 1.83 -12.31 -10.74
C ILE A 168 1.76 -11.54 -12.06
N GLU A 169 0.58 -11.53 -12.69
CA GLU A 169 0.33 -10.79 -13.93
C GLU A 169 0.48 -9.28 -13.71
N LEU A 170 -0.07 -8.75 -12.60
CA LEU A 170 0.05 -7.34 -12.23
C LEU A 170 1.51 -6.91 -12.04
N PHE A 171 2.32 -7.70 -11.32
CA PHE A 171 3.77 -7.47 -11.25
C PHE A 171 4.44 -7.53 -12.63
N GLY A 172 3.96 -8.42 -13.51
CA GLY A 172 4.40 -8.53 -14.90
C GLY A 172 4.17 -7.23 -15.67
N VAL A 173 2.97 -6.66 -15.60
CA VAL A 173 2.63 -5.37 -16.23
C VAL A 173 3.56 -4.26 -15.76
N PHE A 174 3.84 -4.16 -14.45
CA PHE A 174 4.76 -3.17 -13.90
C PHE A 174 6.21 -3.41 -14.35
N ALA A 175 6.65 -4.68 -14.49
CA ALA A 175 7.99 -5.03 -14.92
C ALA A 175 8.22 -4.78 -16.42
N ASP A 176 7.20 -4.91 -17.24
CA ASP A 176 7.25 -4.79 -18.70
C ASP A 176 6.86 -3.39 -19.20
N ALA A 177 6.41 -2.51 -18.30
CA ALA A 177 6.01 -1.16 -18.64
C ALA A 177 7.19 -0.38 -19.26
N PRO A 178 7.03 0.21 -20.45
CA PRO A 178 8.08 1.02 -21.06
C PRO A 178 8.39 2.26 -20.21
N GLU A 179 9.62 2.77 -20.27
CA GLU A 179 10.04 3.95 -19.50
C GLU A 179 9.17 5.19 -19.78
N THR A 180 8.54 5.25 -20.94
CA THR A 180 7.60 6.33 -21.31
C THR A 180 6.26 6.25 -20.56
N GLU A 181 5.93 5.08 -20.01
CA GLU A 181 4.68 4.82 -19.29
C GLU A 181 4.89 4.55 -17.80
N ALA A 182 6.13 4.44 -17.33
CA ALA A 182 6.47 4.17 -15.95
C ALA A 182 7.34 5.28 -15.36
N SER A 183 7.01 5.73 -14.15
CA SER A 183 7.81 6.75 -13.45
C SER A 183 7.83 6.48 -11.95
N THR A 184 8.87 6.97 -11.26
CA THR A 184 8.92 6.99 -9.80
C THR A 184 8.69 8.40 -9.29
N VAL A 185 7.95 8.54 -8.18
CA VAL A 185 7.47 9.84 -7.68
C VAL A 185 8.40 10.42 -6.62
N VAL A 186 8.74 9.64 -5.60
CA VAL A 186 9.51 10.09 -4.44
C VAL A 186 10.94 10.44 -4.84
N THR A 187 11.53 11.50 -4.25
CA THR A 187 12.88 11.96 -4.60
C THR A 187 13.94 10.89 -4.33
N PRO A 188 15.01 10.80 -5.14
CA PRO A 188 16.13 9.93 -4.81
C PRO A 188 16.74 10.32 -3.46
N GLY A 189 16.99 9.35 -2.59
CA GLY A 189 17.57 9.59 -1.27
C GLY A 189 16.57 9.99 -0.19
N TYR A 190 15.26 9.99 -0.48
CA TYR A 190 14.26 10.07 0.57
C TYR A 190 14.41 8.86 1.49
N GLU A 191 14.76 9.13 2.73
CA GLU A 191 14.78 8.14 3.80
C GLU A 191 13.69 8.50 4.80
N LEU A 192 12.86 7.52 5.10
CA LEU A 192 11.86 7.68 6.12
C LEU A 192 12.56 7.69 7.48
N GLU A 193 12.51 8.80 8.20
CA GLU A 193 12.85 8.87 9.62
C GLU A 193 11.76 8.18 10.48
N LEU A 194 11.44 6.94 10.17
CA LEU A 194 10.81 6.07 11.14
C LEU A 194 11.89 5.72 12.15
N SER A 195 11.65 5.93 13.44
CA SER A 195 12.54 5.29 14.40
C SER A 195 12.45 3.79 14.12
N SER A 196 13.56 3.21 13.70
CA SER A 196 13.68 1.78 13.32
C SER A 196 13.11 0.85 14.39
N ASP A 197 13.11 1.30 15.63
CA ASP A 197 12.54 0.58 16.78
C ASP A 197 11.02 0.56 16.79
N THR A 198 10.34 1.66 16.40
CA THR A 198 8.87 1.70 16.33
C THR A 198 8.37 0.81 15.21
N GLU A 199 8.99 0.89 14.04
CA GLU A 199 8.65 0.06 12.88
C GLU A 199 8.85 -1.43 13.18
N ARG A 200 10.01 -1.80 13.73
CA ARG A 200 10.31 -3.16 14.14
C ARG A 200 9.29 -3.68 15.14
N THR A 201 9.00 -2.93 16.20
CA THR A 201 8.06 -3.29 17.26
C THR A 201 6.67 -3.59 16.71
N VAL A 202 6.20 -2.77 15.78
CA VAL A 202 4.88 -2.97 15.16
C VAL A 202 4.89 -4.17 14.22
N ASN A 203 5.92 -4.30 13.39
CA ASN A 203 6.04 -5.42 12.47
C ASN A 203 6.12 -6.77 13.21
N GLU A 204 6.84 -6.83 14.34
CA GLU A 204 6.90 -8.02 15.21
C GLU A 204 5.53 -8.34 15.81
N ALA A 205 4.78 -7.33 16.27
CA ALA A 205 3.43 -7.52 16.80
C ALA A 205 2.44 -8.02 15.73
N ILE A 206 2.50 -7.45 14.52
CA ILE A 206 1.66 -7.88 13.39
C ILE A 206 2.04 -9.30 12.93
N ALA A 207 3.33 -9.63 12.87
CA ALA A 207 3.80 -10.97 12.54
C ALA A 207 3.25 -12.00 13.52
N TYR A 208 3.36 -11.73 14.83
CA TYR A 208 2.81 -12.60 15.87
C TYR A 208 1.31 -12.84 15.70
N VAL A 209 0.52 -11.78 15.49
CA VAL A 209 -0.93 -11.92 15.26
C VAL A 209 -1.19 -12.77 14.01
N THR A 210 -0.47 -12.50 12.93
CA THR A 210 -0.65 -13.22 11.65
C THR A 210 -0.32 -14.73 11.76
N GLU A 211 0.73 -15.07 12.51
CA GLU A 211 1.17 -16.45 12.70
C GLU A 211 0.25 -17.23 13.65
N ASN A 212 -0.52 -16.52 14.48
CA ASN A 212 -1.38 -17.11 15.50
C ASN A 212 -2.89 -16.88 15.26
N LEU A 213 -3.31 -16.50 14.04
CA LEU A 213 -4.72 -16.25 13.71
C LEU A 213 -5.66 -17.44 13.99
N ALA A 214 -5.16 -18.67 13.94
CA ALA A 214 -5.90 -19.89 14.26
C ALA A 214 -5.81 -20.31 15.74
N GLY A 215 -5.12 -19.55 16.60
CA GLY A 215 -4.84 -19.86 17.99
C GLY A 215 -5.24 -18.75 18.97
N GLU A 216 -4.77 -18.86 20.20
CA GLU A 216 -4.96 -17.80 21.20
C GLU A 216 -3.94 -16.69 21.00
N ILE A 217 -4.42 -15.47 20.74
CA ILE A 217 -3.60 -14.27 20.64
C ILE A 217 -3.65 -13.52 21.96
N SER A 218 -2.51 -13.39 22.63
CA SER A 218 -2.39 -12.79 23.95
C SER A 218 -1.65 -11.45 23.89
N LEU A 219 -2.19 -10.45 24.58
CA LEU A 219 -1.56 -9.14 24.76
C LEU A 219 -0.20 -9.27 25.48
N GLU A 220 -0.12 -10.15 26.46
CA GLU A 220 1.07 -10.42 27.26
C GLU A 220 2.20 -10.96 26.39
N GLU A 221 1.88 -11.88 25.50
CA GLU A 221 2.84 -12.48 24.60
C GLU A 221 3.32 -11.49 23.52
N ALA A 222 2.39 -10.75 22.93
CA ALA A 222 2.74 -9.68 21.98
C ALA A 222 3.68 -8.63 22.63
N ALA A 223 3.38 -8.23 23.87
CA ALA A 223 4.21 -7.28 24.61
C ALA A 223 5.60 -7.86 24.93
N ARG A 224 5.67 -9.14 25.31
CA ARG A 224 6.92 -9.86 25.60
C ARG A 224 7.84 -9.93 24.38
N LEU A 225 7.30 -10.24 23.21
CA LEU A 225 8.04 -10.32 21.95
C LEU A 225 8.76 -9.01 21.62
N VAL A 226 8.12 -7.88 21.89
CA VAL A 226 8.68 -6.54 21.63
C VAL A 226 9.37 -5.92 22.86
N SER A 227 9.66 -6.73 23.90
CA SER A 227 10.33 -6.30 25.13
C SER A 227 9.63 -5.15 25.87
N MET A 228 8.29 -5.12 25.83
CA MET A 228 7.47 -4.14 26.52
C MET A 228 6.63 -4.77 27.64
N SER A 229 6.23 -3.95 28.64
CA SER A 229 5.15 -4.38 29.53
C SER A 229 3.80 -4.37 28.79
N PRO A 230 2.81 -5.21 29.17
CA PRO A 230 1.50 -5.24 28.50
C PRO A 230 0.82 -3.87 28.45
N SER A 231 0.91 -3.09 29.52
CA SER A 231 0.35 -1.74 29.59
C SER A 231 1.08 -0.73 28.69
N ALA A 232 2.40 -0.83 28.56
CA ALA A 232 3.18 0.00 27.67
C ALA A 232 2.89 -0.36 26.20
N PHE A 233 2.85 -1.64 25.89
CA PHE A 233 2.51 -2.14 24.56
C PHE A 233 1.09 -1.75 24.13
N SER A 234 0.09 -1.91 25.00
CA SER A 234 -1.29 -1.52 24.71
C SER A 234 -1.41 -0.02 24.35
N ARG A 235 -0.74 0.86 25.12
CA ARG A 235 -0.70 2.31 24.81
C ARG A 235 0.06 2.60 23.53
N PHE A 236 1.18 1.93 23.31
CA PHE A 236 1.99 2.05 22.11
C PHE A 236 1.18 1.63 20.88
N PHE A 237 0.60 0.42 20.89
CA PHE A 237 -0.17 -0.12 19.80
C PHE A 237 -1.38 0.77 19.44
N LYS A 238 -2.12 1.24 20.47
CA LYS A 238 -3.23 2.17 20.25
C LYS A 238 -2.82 3.49 19.61
N ARG A 239 -1.64 4.04 19.95
CA ARG A 239 -1.12 5.25 19.31
C ARG A 239 -0.69 4.99 17.86
N ALA A 240 -0.03 3.87 17.61
CA ALA A 240 0.50 3.51 16.30
C ALA A 240 -0.61 3.07 15.34
N ALA A 241 -1.53 2.20 15.79
CA ALA A 241 -2.57 1.58 14.99
C ALA A 241 -3.92 2.32 15.00
N GLY A 242 -4.10 3.29 15.91
CA GLY A 242 -5.37 4.00 16.10
C GLY A 242 -6.47 3.19 16.80
N ILE A 243 -6.30 1.88 16.96
CA ILE A 243 -7.23 0.95 17.66
C ILE A 243 -6.50 0.19 18.75
N GLY A 244 -7.25 -0.31 19.75
CA GLY A 244 -6.68 -1.15 20.81
C GLY A 244 -6.26 -2.52 20.28
N PHE A 245 -5.19 -3.11 20.85
CA PHE A 245 -4.74 -4.45 20.45
C PHE A 245 -5.84 -5.51 20.60
N SER A 246 -6.61 -5.47 21.69
CA SER A 246 -7.74 -6.39 21.92
C SER A 246 -8.87 -6.22 20.89
N ASP A 247 -9.04 -5.02 20.32
CA ASP A 247 -10.02 -4.78 19.26
C ASP A 247 -9.47 -5.20 17.89
N PHE A 248 -8.16 -5.17 17.74
CA PHE A 248 -7.46 -5.60 16.53
C PHE A 248 -7.50 -7.12 16.34
N VAL A 249 -7.45 -7.91 17.41
CA VAL A 249 -7.38 -9.39 17.36
C VAL A 249 -8.75 -10.08 17.45
N ARG A 250 -9.85 -9.34 17.50
CA ARG A 250 -11.23 -9.87 17.46
C ARG A 250 -11.73 -10.03 16.05
#